data_f118c61fc8b1ae1c29170b1a01e7a6d3
#
_entry.id   f118c61fc8b1ae1c29170b1a01e7a6d3
#
_cell.length_a   1.000
_cell.length_b   1.000
_cell.length_c   1.000
_cell.angle_alpha   90.00
_cell.angle_beta   90.00
_cell.angle_gamma   90.00
#
_symmetry.space_group_name_H-M   'P 1'
#
loop_
_entity.id
_entity.type
_entity.pdbx_description
1 polymer ?
#
loop_
_entity_poly.entity_id
_entity_poly.type
_entity_poly.pdbx_seq_one_letter_code
_entity_poly.pdbx_strand_id
1 'polypeptide(L)' 'LIHHGSYERFRFAYQYLISWIENNSYRIIGPNREIYIETGPEPDNESYITEIQFPIEKA' A
#
# COMPACT_ATOMS: atom_id res chain seq x y z
N LEU A 1 0.31 -4.45 -3.49
CA LEU A 1 1.14 -4.70 -2.31
C LEU A 1 0.30 -5.14 -1.12
N ILE A 2 0.65 -6.24 -0.54
CA ILE A 2 0.02 -6.71 0.69
C ILE A 2 0.82 -6.18 1.87
N HIS A 3 0.19 -5.38 2.70
CA HIS A 3 0.80 -4.83 3.91
C HIS A 3 0.35 -5.66 5.12
N HIS A 4 1.30 -6.20 5.85
CA HIS A 4 1.07 -6.89 7.11
C HIS A 4 1.47 -5.97 8.25
N GLY A 5 0.52 -5.69 9.13
CA GLY A 5 0.80 -4.87 10.29
C GLY A 5 -0.15 -3.71 10.45
N SER A 6 0.16 -2.84 11.38
CA SER A 6 -0.70 -1.73 11.77
C SER A 6 -0.80 -0.66 10.69
N TYR A 7 -1.86 0.13 10.76
CA TYR A 7 -2.04 1.28 9.87
C TYR A 7 -0.96 2.34 10.09
N GLU A 8 -0.37 2.40 11.26
CA GLU A 8 0.69 3.36 11.57
C GLU A 8 1.94 3.13 10.73
N ARG A 9 2.11 1.92 10.19
CA ARG A 9 3.26 1.56 9.35
C ARG A 9 2.99 1.72 7.87
N PHE A 10 1.83 2.21 7.48
CA PHE A 10 1.47 2.38 6.07
C PHE A 10 2.48 3.23 5.31
N ARG A 11 3.05 4.25 5.93
CA ARG A 11 4.02 5.12 5.24
C ARG A 11 5.21 4.34 4.69
N PHE A 12 5.66 3.28 5.38
CA PHE A 12 6.75 2.45 4.89
C PHE A 12 6.32 1.62 3.70
N ALA A 13 5.12 1.07 3.74
CA ALA A 13 4.55 0.32 2.63
C ALA A 13 4.38 1.20 1.39
N TYR A 14 3.86 2.41 1.56
CA TYR A 14 3.70 3.37 0.47
C TYR A 14 5.04 3.79 -0.12
N GLN A 15 6.03 4.09 0.71
CA GLN A 15 7.36 4.44 0.24
C GLN A 15 7.97 3.32 -0.60
N TYR A 16 7.84 2.09 -0.14
CA TYR A 16 8.34 0.92 -0.86
C TYR A 16 7.64 0.78 -2.22
N LEU A 17 6.32 0.84 -2.22
CA LEU A 17 5.53 0.65 -3.43
C LEU A 17 5.78 1.74 -4.45
N ILE A 18 5.80 3.00 -4.02
CA ILE A 18 6.04 4.13 -4.92
C ILE A 18 7.45 4.04 -5.51
N SER A 19 8.45 3.71 -4.70
CA SER A 19 9.82 3.52 -5.18
C SER A 19 9.91 2.40 -6.20
N TRP A 20 9.21 1.29 -5.95
CA TRP A 20 9.18 0.17 -6.90
C TRP A 20 8.58 0.60 -8.24
N ILE A 21 7.47 1.35 -8.19
CA ILE A 21 6.80 1.84 -9.39
C ILE A 21 7.75 2.71 -10.22
N GLU A 22 8.42 3.65 -9.57
CA GLU A 22 9.36 4.56 -10.24
C GLU A 22 10.57 3.82 -10.79
N ASN A 23 11.14 2.90 -10.00
CA ASN A 23 12.34 2.17 -10.38
C ASN A 23 12.10 1.17 -11.51
N ASN A 24 10.85 0.78 -11.74
CA ASN A 24 10.48 -0.15 -12.80
C ASN A 24 9.84 0.53 -14.00
N SER A 25 9.99 1.83 -14.12
CA SER A 25 9.54 2.63 -15.27
C SER A 25 8.02 2.60 -15.45
N TYR A 26 7.30 2.65 -14.36
CA TYR A 26 5.85 2.84 -14.35
C TYR A 26 5.52 4.21 -13.79
N ARG A 27 4.32 4.68 -14.08
CA ARG A 27 3.79 5.91 -13.47
C ARG A 27 2.39 5.67 -12.91
N ILE A 28 2.04 6.42 -11.89
CA ILE A 28 0.73 6.35 -11.25
C ILE A 28 -0.23 7.22 -12.05
N ILE A 29 -1.38 6.64 -12.42
CA ILE A 29 -2.36 7.31 -13.30
C ILE A 29 -3.68 7.62 -12.61
N GLY A 30 -3.79 7.40 -11.31
CA GLY A 30 -5.01 7.68 -10.59
C GLY A 30 -4.84 7.49 -9.09
N PRO A 31 -5.93 7.64 -8.32
CA PRO A 31 -5.86 7.52 -6.87
C PRO A 31 -5.59 6.08 -6.44
N ASN A 32 -4.91 5.95 -5.32
CA ASN A 32 -4.68 4.64 -4.72
C ASN A 32 -5.96 4.07 -4.10
N ARG A 33 -5.95 2.76 -3.88
CA ARG A 33 -7.01 2.04 -3.19
C ARG A 33 -6.41 1.22 -2.06
N GLU A 34 -7.16 1.09 -0.98
CA GLU A 34 -6.80 0.23 0.15
C GLU A 34 -7.92 -0.76 0.37
N ILE A 35 -7.60 -2.06 0.35
CA ILE A 35 -8.56 -3.13 0.59
C ILE A 35 -8.20 -3.74 1.93
N TYR A 36 -9.09 -3.59 2.91
CA TYR A 36 -8.87 -4.10 4.26
C TYR A 36 -9.31 -5.56 4.32
N ILE A 37 -8.32 -6.45 4.35
CA ILE A 37 -8.56 -7.89 4.33
C ILE A 37 -8.79 -8.40 5.74
N GLU A 38 -7.90 -8.04 6.66
CA GLU A 38 -8.01 -8.39 8.07
C GLU A 38 -7.87 -7.10 8.87
N THR A 39 -8.93 -6.65 9.53
CA THR A 39 -8.98 -5.32 10.10
C THR A 39 -9.79 -5.29 11.39
N GLY A 40 -9.72 -4.17 12.10
CA GLY A 40 -10.46 -3.91 13.32
C GLY A 40 -10.32 -2.45 13.73
N PRO A 41 -10.87 -2.09 14.91
CA PRO A 41 -10.92 -0.69 15.33
C PRO A 41 -9.60 -0.13 15.84
N GLU A 42 -8.63 -0.98 16.16
CA GLU A 42 -7.36 -0.55 16.75
C GLU A 42 -6.34 -0.27 15.65
N PRO A 43 -5.85 0.99 15.51
CA PRO A 43 -4.96 1.34 14.40
C PRO A 43 -3.55 0.76 14.53
N ASP A 44 -3.16 0.28 15.69
CA ASP A 44 -1.80 -0.21 15.95
C ASP A 44 -1.71 -1.74 16.02
N ASN A 45 -2.71 -2.46 15.52
CA ASN A 45 -2.71 -3.92 15.57
C ASN A 45 -1.85 -4.51 14.46
N GLU A 46 -0.80 -5.23 14.84
CA GLU A 46 0.16 -5.82 13.91
C GLU A 46 -0.38 -7.02 13.14
N SER A 47 -1.54 -7.55 13.52
CA SER A 47 -2.15 -8.67 12.78
C SER A 47 -3.01 -8.24 11.60
N TYR A 48 -3.17 -6.94 11.38
CA TYR A 48 -3.97 -6.44 10.28
C TYR A 48 -3.31 -6.72 8.94
N ILE A 49 -4.13 -6.95 7.92
CA ILE A 49 -3.67 -7.18 6.55
C ILE A 49 -4.44 -6.24 5.64
N THR A 50 -3.71 -5.46 4.86
CA THR A 50 -4.29 -4.50 3.93
C THR A 50 -3.61 -4.64 2.58
N GLU A 51 -4.40 -4.66 1.50
CA GLU A 51 -3.85 -4.58 0.16
C GLU A 51 -3.86 -3.13 -0.30
N ILE A 52 -2.68 -2.63 -0.72
CA ILE A 52 -2.52 -1.29 -1.25
C ILE A 52 -2.36 -1.39 -2.76
N GLN A 53 -3.19 -0.67 -3.50
CA GLN A 53 -3.23 -0.73 -4.95
C GLN A 53 -3.05 0.67 -5.53
N PHE A 54 -2.19 0.78 -6.55
CA PHE A 54 -2.10 1.97 -7.38
C PHE A 54 -2.40 1.59 -8.83
N PRO A 55 -3.23 2.37 -9.53
CA PRO A 55 -3.34 2.21 -10.97
C PRO A 55 -2.07 2.76 -11.63
N ILE A 56 -1.43 1.94 -12.45
CA ILE A 56 -0.17 2.32 -13.09
C ILE A 56 -0.21 2.02 -14.58
N GLU A 57 0.66 2.73 -15.33
CA GLU A 57 0.93 2.41 -16.72
C GLU A 57 2.42 2.56 -16.97
N LYS A 58 2.91 1.98 -18.06
CA LYS A 58 4.30 2.12 -18.43
C LYS A 58 4.63 3.57 -18.76
N ALA A 59 5.68 4.04 -18.13
CA ALA A 59 6.14 5.41 -18.36
C ALA A 59 6.84 5.54 -19.71
#